data_24e2cfbc3f16d604bae210e1a3b62bd6
#
_entry.id   24e2cfbc3f16d604bae210e1a3b62bd6
#
_cell.length_a   1.000
_cell.length_b   1.000
_cell.length_c   1.000
_cell.angle_alpha   90.00
_cell.angle_beta   90.00
_cell.angle_gamma   90.00
#
_symmetry.space_group_name_H-M   'P 1'
#
loop_
_entity.id
_entity.type
_entity.pdbx_description
1 polymer ?
#
loop_
_entity_poly.entity_id
_entity_poly.type
_entity_poly.pdbx_seq_one_letter_code
_entity_poly.pdbx_strand_id
1 'polypeptide(L)'
;DGYDIKLAKDLNLKDGSTTYTKTVPGTNTTIPYTVDTKVDGGGITITPSINGQPVPGHTVSLTENGLNNGNNTITNVAPGINGTDAVNVNQLRNAMHSVDGKIADVGAASAAMAGLKPLQYDPLEPTQVLAAVGNYKGSTAAAIGIAHYTNESTMLHMGVSLGGHDNMVNAGVSYKFGTSDAKKAIPARYKAGPISSAYV
;
A
#
# COMPACT_ATOMS: atom_id res chain seq x y z
N ASP A 1 11.41 -65.40 -4.26
CA ASP A 1 10.10 -65.41 -3.57
C ASP A 1 9.96 -64.06 -2.86
N GLY A 2 9.24 -63.15 -3.52
CA GLY A 2 8.95 -61.83 -2.95
C GLY A 2 7.72 -61.90 -2.05
N TYR A 3 7.83 -61.41 -0.84
CA TYR A 3 6.69 -61.20 0.04
C TYR A 3 5.94 -59.94 -0.35
N ASP A 4 4.72 -60.08 -0.79
CA ASP A 4 3.80 -58.96 -1.05
C ASP A 4 3.22 -58.50 0.28
N ILE A 5 3.77 -57.46 0.88
CA ILE A 5 3.24 -56.86 2.09
C ILE A 5 2.08 -55.93 1.67
N LYS A 6 0.86 -56.45 1.75
CA LYS A 6 -0.35 -55.62 1.59
C LYS A 6 -0.60 -54.84 2.86
N LEU A 7 -0.36 -53.54 2.82
CA LEU A 7 -0.80 -52.65 3.86
C LEU A 7 -2.34 -52.59 3.91
N ALA A 8 -2.90 -52.44 5.12
CA ALA A 8 -4.33 -52.21 5.27
C ALA A 8 -4.75 -50.96 4.49
N LYS A 9 -5.99 -50.92 4.04
CA LYS A 9 -6.54 -49.79 3.28
C LYS A 9 -6.36 -48.45 4.00
N ASP A 10 -6.37 -48.50 5.33
CA ASP A 10 -6.20 -47.34 6.20
C ASP A 10 -5.01 -47.61 7.14
N LEU A 11 -3.94 -46.85 7.01
CA LEU A 11 -2.83 -46.82 7.96
C LEU A 11 -3.10 -45.75 9.01
N ASN A 12 -3.61 -46.16 10.16
CA ASN A 12 -3.82 -45.27 11.28
C ASN A 12 -2.60 -45.31 12.21
N LEU A 13 -1.75 -44.29 12.11
CA LEU A 13 -0.61 -44.11 13.00
C LEU A 13 -1.10 -43.36 14.24
N LYS A 14 -1.79 -44.03 15.13
CA LYS A 14 -2.02 -43.54 16.47
C LYS A 14 -0.69 -43.56 17.20
N ASP A 15 -0.27 -42.39 17.70
CA ASP A 15 0.83 -42.33 18.64
C ASP A 15 0.40 -43.10 19.91
N GLY A 16 0.79 -44.37 19.93
CA GLY A 16 0.46 -45.27 21.02
C GLY A 16 1.11 -44.75 22.30
N SER A 17 0.40 -43.95 23.07
CA SER A 17 0.66 -43.59 24.47
C SER A 17 1.68 -42.53 24.82
N THR A 18 2.17 -41.68 23.93
CA THR A 18 2.91 -40.50 24.41
C THR A 18 1.91 -39.39 24.74
N THR A 19 1.44 -39.38 25.97
CA THR A 19 0.64 -38.25 26.48
C THR A 19 1.58 -37.08 26.65
N TYR A 20 1.59 -36.15 25.72
CA TYR A 20 2.22 -34.86 25.91
C TYR A 20 1.38 -34.05 26.90
N THR A 21 2.03 -33.41 27.86
CA THR A 21 1.35 -32.44 28.71
C THR A 21 1.58 -31.05 28.16
N LYS A 22 0.51 -30.33 27.84
CA LYS A 22 0.58 -28.93 27.44
C LYS A 22 0.20 -28.06 28.62
N THR A 23 1.07 -27.14 29.04
CA THR A 23 0.75 -26.15 30.06
C THR A 23 -0.22 -25.13 29.50
N VAL A 24 -1.34 -24.92 30.16
CA VAL A 24 -2.30 -23.88 29.78
C VAL A 24 -1.66 -22.52 30.06
N PRO A 25 -1.54 -21.62 29.05
CA PRO A 25 -0.96 -20.29 29.26
C PRO A 25 -1.66 -19.55 30.40
N GLY A 26 -0.90 -19.02 31.36
CA GLY A 26 -1.41 -18.30 32.53
C GLY A 26 -1.84 -19.17 33.71
N THR A 27 -1.63 -20.50 33.65
CA THR A 27 -1.90 -21.43 34.75
C THR A 27 -0.77 -22.45 34.90
N ASN A 28 -0.63 -23.09 36.05
CA ASN A 28 0.27 -24.23 36.26
C ASN A 28 -0.41 -25.57 35.94
N THR A 29 -1.53 -25.55 35.22
CA THR A 29 -2.29 -26.76 34.94
C THR A 29 -1.78 -27.43 33.65
N THR A 30 -1.41 -28.70 33.76
CA THR A 30 -1.07 -29.55 32.61
C THR A 30 -2.28 -30.38 32.19
N ILE A 31 -2.56 -30.41 30.90
CA ILE A 31 -3.68 -31.18 30.34
C ILE A 31 -3.15 -32.24 29.37
N PRO A 32 -3.78 -33.43 29.30
CA PRO A 32 -3.44 -34.45 28.31
C PRO A 32 -3.62 -33.91 26.89
N TYR A 33 -2.57 -34.03 26.10
CA TYR A 33 -2.55 -33.65 24.70
C TYR A 33 -2.14 -34.85 23.85
N THR A 34 -2.97 -35.24 22.92
CA THR A 34 -2.69 -36.35 21.98
C THR A 34 -2.70 -35.82 20.54
N VAL A 35 -1.96 -36.50 19.69
CA VAL A 35 -1.95 -36.22 18.24
C VAL A 35 -2.23 -37.51 17.51
N ASP A 36 -3.34 -37.55 16.77
CA ASP A 36 -3.70 -38.67 15.90
C ASP A 36 -3.28 -38.37 14.47
N THR A 37 -2.45 -39.25 13.90
CA THR A 37 -2.09 -39.16 12.47
C THR A 37 -2.77 -40.28 11.71
N LYS A 38 -3.56 -39.93 10.69
CA LYS A 38 -4.24 -40.85 9.82
C LYS A 38 -3.73 -40.72 8.40
N VAL A 39 -3.42 -41.85 7.75
CA VAL A 39 -3.05 -41.93 6.33
C VAL A 39 -3.99 -42.92 5.68
N ASP A 40 -4.79 -42.48 4.73
CA ASP A 40 -5.75 -43.31 4.01
C ASP A 40 -5.92 -42.85 2.55
N GLY A 41 -6.90 -43.38 1.83
CA GLY A 41 -7.20 -43.00 0.46
C GLY A 41 -7.67 -41.55 0.27
N GLY A 42 -8.04 -40.86 1.33
CA GLY A 42 -8.39 -39.43 1.32
C GLY A 42 -7.22 -38.52 1.60
N GLY A 43 -6.05 -39.06 1.98
CA GLY A 43 -4.84 -38.29 2.24
C GLY A 43 -4.23 -38.46 3.63
N ILE A 44 -3.56 -37.45 4.12
CA ILE A 44 -2.91 -37.42 5.44
C ILE A 44 -3.65 -36.41 6.31
N THR A 45 -4.04 -36.83 7.53
CA THR A 45 -4.59 -35.90 8.53
C THR A 45 -3.84 -36.05 9.85
N ILE A 46 -3.59 -34.92 10.52
CA ILE A 46 -2.95 -34.84 11.82
C ILE A 46 -3.89 -34.04 12.73
N THR A 47 -4.52 -34.73 13.69
CA THR A 47 -5.54 -34.13 14.54
C THR A 47 -5.07 -34.06 15.98
N PRO A 48 -4.78 -32.85 16.50
CA PRO A 48 -4.50 -32.67 17.91
C PRO A 48 -5.79 -32.76 18.73
N SER A 49 -5.71 -33.37 19.90
CA SER A 49 -6.83 -33.52 20.83
C SER A 49 -6.41 -33.14 22.26
N ILE A 50 -7.34 -32.55 22.99
CA ILE A 50 -7.20 -32.20 24.41
C ILE A 50 -8.29 -32.98 25.18
N ASN A 51 -7.90 -33.73 26.20
CA ASN A 51 -8.81 -34.61 26.95
C ASN A 51 -9.65 -35.52 26.04
N GLY A 52 -9.05 -36.00 24.95
CA GLY A 52 -9.73 -36.90 23.99
C GLY A 52 -10.68 -36.18 23.00
N GLN A 53 -10.78 -34.85 23.07
CA GLN A 53 -11.60 -34.08 22.13
C GLN A 53 -10.69 -33.35 21.10
N PRO A 54 -10.98 -33.45 19.78
CA PRO A 54 -10.25 -32.70 18.76
C PRO A 54 -10.24 -31.20 19.04
N VAL A 55 -9.09 -30.56 18.83
CA VAL A 55 -8.97 -29.11 18.95
C VAL A 55 -9.55 -28.49 17.66
N PRO A 56 -10.66 -27.74 17.74
CA PRO A 56 -11.30 -27.18 16.56
C PRO A 56 -10.35 -26.28 15.75
N GLY A 57 -10.33 -26.47 14.43
CA GLY A 57 -9.52 -25.66 13.51
C GLY A 57 -8.02 -25.96 13.50
N HIS A 58 -7.54 -26.95 14.27
CA HIS A 58 -6.11 -27.29 14.36
C HIS A 58 -5.74 -28.60 13.64
N THR A 59 -6.66 -29.22 12.93
CA THR A 59 -6.33 -30.38 12.10
C THR A 59 -5.53 -29.94 10.88
N VAL A 60 -4.31 -30.49 10.74
CA VAL A 60 -3.52 -30.37 9.52
C VAL A 60 -3.93 -31.47 8.56
N SER A 61 -4.12 -31.17 7.29
CA SER A 61 -4.43 -32.19 6.28
C SER A 61 -3.79 -31.89 4.93
N LEU A 62 -3.38 -32.95 4.25
CA LEU A 62 -2.95 -32.91 2.84
C LEU A 62 -3.83 -33.93 2.08
N THR A 63 -4.71 -33.43 1.23
CA THR A 63 -5.70 -34.20 0.48
C THR A 63 -5.67 -33.78 -0.99
N GLU A 64 -6.53 -34.36 -1.83
CA GLU A 64 -6.72 -33.92 -3.21
C GLU A 64 -7.18 -32.46 -3.31
N ASN A 65 -7.73 -31.88 -2.24
CA ASN A 65 -8.15 -30.47 -2.17
C ASN A 65 -7.03 -29.54 -1.71
N GLY A 66 -5.81 -30.07 -1.49
CA GLY A 66 -4.63 -29.32 -1.11
C GLY A 66 -4.25 -29.44 0.36
N LEU A 67 -3.46 -28.47 0.83
CA LEU A 67 -2.94 -28.40 2.21
C LEU A 67 -3.80 -27.48 3.07
N ASN A 68 -4.35 -28.04 4.16
CA ASN A 68 -4.86 -27.24 5.28
C ASN A 68 -3.84 -27.30 6.43
N ASN A 69 -3.27 -26.18 6.81
CA ASN A 69 -2.22 -26.13 7.83
C ASN A 69 -2.74 -26.00 9.27
N GLY A 70 -4.04 -26.08 9.51
CA GLY A 70 -4.63 -26.10 10.85
C GLY A 70 -4.28 -24.87 11.69
N ASN A 71 -4.28 -23.67 11.12
CA ASN A 71 -3.87 -22.40 11.75
C ASN A 71 -2.42 -22.38 12.29
N ASN A 72 -1.57 -23.29 11.85
CA ASN A 72 -0.15 -23.27 12.19
C ASN A 72 0.64 -22.36 11.25
N THR A 73 1.76 -21.85 11.71
CA THR A 73 2.70 -21.11 10.89
C THR A 73 3.43 -22.06 9.94
N ILE A 74 3.56 -21.67 8.66
CA ILE A 74 4.45 -22.33 7.72
C ILE A 74 5.82 -21.64 7.82
N THR A 75 6.83 -22.38 8.27
CA THR A 75 8.20 -21.87 8.45
C THR A 75 9.12 -22.35 7.33
N ASN A 76 10.28 -21.68 7.21
CA ASN A 76 11.32 -22.03 6.23
C ASN A 76 10.85 -21.96 4.77
N VAL A 77 9.88 -21.07 4.48
CA VAL A 77 9.45 -20.80 3.11
C VAL A 77 10.52 -19.97 2.41
N ALA A 78 11.17 -20.55 1.40
CA ALA A 78 12.10 -19.83 0.54
C ALA A 78 11.40 -18.69 -0.21
N PRO A 79 12.12 -17.65 -0.67
CA PRO A 79 11.54 -16.64 -1.52
C PRO A 79 10.94 -17.25 -2.79
N GLY A 80 9.67 -16.96 -3.06
CA GLY A 80 9.01 -17.36 -4.31
C GLY A 80 9.64 -16.65 -5.51
N ILE A 81 9.77 -17.37 -6.63
CA ILE A 81 10.36 -16.88 -7.88
C ILE A 81 9.31 -16.87 -8.99
N ASN A 82 8.47 -17.91 -9.04
CA ASN A 82 7.42 -18.05 -10.05
C ASN A 82 6.09 -17.55 -9.53
N GLY A 83 5.17 -17.20 -10.42
CA GLY A 83 3.86 -16.66 -10.06
C GLY A 83 2.95 -17.62 -9.27
N THR A 84 3.33 -18.89 -9.16
CA THR A 84 2.61 -19.94 -8.39
C THR A 84 3.30 -20.32 -7.08
N ASP A 85 4.45 -19.70 -6.78
CA ASP A 85 5.17 -19.98 -5.54
C ASP A 85 4.55 -19.24 -4.34
N ALA A 86 4.75 -19.79 -3.15
CA ALA A 86 4.36 -19.13 -1.92
C ALA A 86 5.25 -17.90 -1.66
N VAL A 87 4.66 -16.82 -1.18
CA VAL A 87 5.37 -15.60 -0.77
C VAL A 87 5.69 -15.65 0.71
N ASN A 88 6.94 -15.41 1.08
CA ASN A 88 7.32 -15.28 2.49
C ASN A 88 7.20 -13.84 3.00
N VAL A 89 7.25 -13.68 4.33
CA VAL A 89 7.09 -12.38 5.01
C VAL A 89 8.11 -11.34 4.57
N ASN A 90 9.35 -11.76 4.23
CA ASN A 90 10.38 -10.81 3.80
C ASN A 90 10.06 -10.21 2.43
N GLN A 91 9.56 -11.02 1.49
CA GLN A 91 9.11 -10.51 0.19
C GLN A 91 7.94 -9.53 0.33
N LEU A 92 6.98 -9.84 1.20
CA LEU A 92 5.87 -8.94 1.49
C LEU A 92 6.36 -7.61 2.09
N ARG A 93 7.26 -7.67 3.09
CA ARG A 93 7.83 -6.45 3.69
C ARG A 93 8.56 -5.59 2.65
N ASN A 94 9.37 -6.21 1.80
CA ASN A 94 10.09 -5.49 0.74
C ASN A 94 9.13 -4.81 -0.24
N ALA A 95 8.06 -5.50 -0.63
CA ALA A 95 7.02 -4.94 -1.49
C ALA A 95 6.31 -3.75 -0.80
N MET A 96 5.98 -3.87 0.48
CA MET A 96 5.36 -2.78 1.26
C MET A 96 6.30 -1.58 1.41
N HIS A 97 7.59 -1.79 1.69
CA HIS A 97 8.57 -0.70 1.73
C HIS A 97 8.70 0.02 0.39
N SER A 98 8.69 -0.72 -0.72
CA SER A 98 8.70 -0.12 -2.06
C SER A 98 7.45 0.74 -2.31
N VAL A 99 6.28 0.27 -1.92
CA VAL A 99 5.01 1.03 -2.04
C VAL A 99 5.03 2.28 -1.16
N ASP A 100 5.50 2.15 0.09
CA ASP A 100 5.61 3.30 1.03
C ASP A 100 6.55 4.38 0.48
N GLY A 101 7.69 3.97 -0.11
CA GLY A 101 8.61 4.89 -0.77
C GLY A 101 7.95 5.63 -1.93
N LYS A 102 7.22 4.92 -2.80
CA LYS A 102 6.49 5.55 -3.92
C LYS A 102 5.41 6.51 -3.45
N ILE A 103 4.68 6.16 -2.38
CA ILE A 103 3.68 7.06 -1.78
C ILE A 103 4.35 8.33 -1.24
N ALA A 104 5.51 8.21 -0.60
CA ALA A 104 6.27 9.34 -0.10
C ALA A 104 6.73 10.26 -1.24
N ASP A 105 7.23 9.69 -2.34
CA ASP A 105 7.65 10.43 -3.53
C ASP A 105 6.48 11.18 -4.20
N VAL A 106 5.35 10.51 -4.40
CA VAL A 106 4.13 11.14 -4.96
C VAL A 106 3.62 12.26 -4.04
N GLY A 107 3.65 12.03 -2.72
CA GLY A 107 3.26 13.05 -1.75
C GLY A 107 4.16 14.28 -1.79
N ALA A 108 5.48 14.09 -1.88
CA ALA A 108 6.46 15.17 -1.98
C ALA A 108 6.30 15.95 -3.30
N ALA A 109 6.15 15.24 -4.42
CA ALA A 109 5.92 15.84 -5.73
C ALA A 109 4.62 16.66 -5.77
N SER A 110 3.54 16.10 -5.19
CA SER A 110 2.24 16.78 -5.08
C SER A 110 2.35 18.06 -4.24
N ALA A 111 3.07 18.01 -3.11
CA ALA A 111 3.31 19.17 -2.27
C ALA A 111 4.12 20.25 -3.00
N ALA A 112 5.16 19.85 -3.75
CA ALA A 112 5.94 20.77 -4.57
C ALA A 112 5.08 21.42 -5.67
N MET A 113 4.26 20.64 -6.38
CA MET A 113 3.35 21.15 -7.40
C MET A 113 2.31 22.11 -6.84
N ALA A 114 1.75 21.83 -5.65
CA ALA A 114 0.82 22.71 -4.96
C ALA A 114 1.46 24.03 -4.49
N GLY A 115 2.78 24.03 -4.35
CA GLY A 115 3.57 25.23 -4.02
C GLY A 115 3.78 26.19 -5.20
N LEU A 116 3.48 25.80 -6.44
CA LEU A 116 3.59 26.65 -7.62
C LEU A 116 2.44 27.67 -7.65
N LYS A 117 2.62 28.78 -6.96
CA LYS A 117 1.60 29.83 -6.82
C LYS A 117 1.97 31.05 -7.65
N PRO A 118 1.21 31.38 -8.69
CA PRO A 118 1.43 32.61 -9.47
C PRO A 118 1.17 33.86 -8.64
N LEU A 119 1.92 34.90 -8.94
CA LEU A 119 1.66 36.27 -8.45
C LEU A 119 0.42 36.85 -9.14
N GLN A 120 -0.02 38.01 -8.70
CA GLN A 120 -1.13 38.71 -9.33
C GLN A 120 -0.79 39.09 -10.77
N TYR A 121 -1.83 39.29 -11.58
CA TYR A 121 -1.69 39.77 -12.95
C TYR A 121 -1.00 41.13 -13.03
N ASP A 122 0.05 41.18 -13.87
CA ASP A 122 0.67 42.41 -14.31
C ASP A 122 0.68 42.47 -15.85
N PRO A 123 0.09 43.48 -16.48
CA PRO A 123 0.03 43.59 -17.95
C PRO A 123 1.40 43.78 -18.59
N LEU A 124 2.39 44.31 -17.85
CA LEU A 124 3.76 44.52 -18.32
C LEU A 124 4.61 43.24 -18.20
N GLU A 125 4.26 42.38 -17.25
CA GLU A 125 4.97 41.12 -16.98
C GLU A 125 3.98 39.94 -16.91
N PRO A 126 3.31 39.58 -18.02
CA PRO A 126 2.24 38.59 -18.02
C PRO A 126 2.70 37.13 -17.86
N THR A 127 4.01 36.89 -17.98
CA THR A 127 4.59 35.55 -17.87
C THR A 127 5.44 35.43 -16.61
N GLN A 128 5.21 34.37 -15.84
CA GLN A 128 5.89 34.13 -14.57
C GLN A 128 6.50 32.73 -14.55
N VAL A 129 7.70 32.63 -14.01
CA VAL A 129 8.35 31.35 -13.72
C VAL A 129 8.15 31.02 -12.24
N LEU A 130 7.80 29.83 -11.94
CA LEU A 130 7.46 29.35 -10.61
C LEU A 130 8.42 28.25 -10.19
N ALA A 131 8.80 28.22 -8.93
CA ALA A 131 9.58 27.15 -8.34
C ALA A 131 9.08 26.85 -6.93
N ALA A 132 9.05 25.59 -6.55
CA ALA A 132 8.66 25.17 -5.22
C ALA A 132 9.36 23.88 -4.84
N VAL A 133 9.42 23.62 -3.53
CA VAL A 133 9.92 22.37 -2.95
C VAL A 133 8.85 21.80 -2.05
N GLY A 134 8.67 20.49 -2.08
CA GLY A 134 7.75 19.77 -1.23
C GLY A 134 8.45 18.65 -0.50
N ASN A 135 8.03 18.35 0.73
CA ASN A 135 8.49 17.20 1.49
C ASN A 135 7.28 16.43 2.03
N TYR A 136 7.36 15.10 1.96
CA TYR A 136 6.36 14.22 2.54
C TYR A 136 7.01 12.91 2.98
N LYS A 137 6.76 12.48 4.21
CA LYS A 137 7.30 11.24 4.81
C LYS A 137 8.81 11.04 4.59
N GLY A 138 9.59 12.11 4.61
CA GLY A 138 11.04 12.06 4.41
C GLY A 138 11.50 12.10 2.95
N SER A 139 10.60 11.97 1.97
CA SER A 139 10.91 12.22 0.55
C SER A 139 10.79 13.69 0.23
N THR A 140 11.65 14.19 -0.67
CA THR A 140 11.67 15.59 -1.10
C THR A 140 11.64 15.67 -2.63
N ALA A 141 10.81 16.55 -3.15
CA ALA A 141 10.73 16.87 -4.57
C ALA A 141 10.79 18.38 -4.81
N ALA A 142 11.27 18.77 -5.97
CA ALA A 142 11.19 20.13 -6.47
C ALA A 142 10.17 20.21 -7.60
N ALA A 143 9.56 21.37 -7.80
CA ALA A 143 8.72 21.64 -8.95
C ALA A 143 9.10 22.96 -9.60
N ILE A 144 9.02 22.99 -10.92
CA ILE A 144 9.13 24.21 -11.70
C ILE A 144 7.88 24.36 -12.57
N GLY A 145 7.49 25.61 -12.82
CA GLY A 145 6.30 25.87 -13.62
C GLY A 145 6.36 27.23 -14.31
N ILE A 146 5.45 27.41 -15.23
CA ILE A 146 5.21 28.66 -15.94
C ILE A 146 3.73 28.99 -15.81
N ALA A 147 3.43 30.25 -15.52
CA ALA A 147 2.09 30.82 -15.61
C ALA A 147 2.10 31.99 -16.60
N HIS A 148 1.09 32.05 -17.47
CA HIS A 148 0.92 33.13 -18.44
C HIS A 148 -0.50 33.66 -18.38
N TYR A 149 -0.62 34.95 -18.18
CA TYR A 149 -1.89 35.66 -18.19
C TYR A 149 -2.18 36.17 -19.59
N THR A 150 -3.22 35.68 -20.23
CA THR A 150 -3.69 36.21 -21.52
C THR A 150 -4.44 37.54 -21.34
N ASN A 151 -5.04 37.74 -20.16
CA ASN A 151 -5.69 38.96 -19.72
C ASN A 151 -5.91 38.90 -18.20
N GLU A 152 -6.44 39.94 -17.60
CA GLU A 152 -6.72 40.05 -16.15
C GLU A 152 -7.59 38.89 -15.59
N SER A 153 -8.40 38.30 -16.43
CA SER A 153 -9.37 37.27 -16.02
C SER A 153 -8.94 35.86 -16.37
N THR A 154 -7.92 35.69 -17.21
CA THR A 154 -7.54 34.35 -17.72
C THR A 154 -6.06 34.10 -17.54
N MET A 155 -5.74 33.00 -16.91
CA MET A 155 -4.37 32.51 -16.71
C MET A 155 -4.26 31.06 -17.19
N LEU A 156 -3.23 30.79 -17.94
CA LEU A 156 -2.76 29.45 -18.29
C LEU A 156 -1.57 29.10 -17.41
N HIS A 157 -1.47 27.90 -16.94
CA HIS A 157 -0.29 27.45 -16.21
C HIS A 157 0.05 26.01 -16.55
N MET A 158 1.33 25.70 -16.41
CA MET A 158 1.85 24.36 -16.50
C MET A 158 3.01 24.19 -15.51
N GLY A 159 3.21 22.98 -15.04
CA GLY A 159 4.29 22.65 -14.13
C GLY A 159 4.75 21.21 -14.26
N VAL A 160 5.97 20.97 -13.83
CA VAL A 160 6.57 19.64 -13.75
C VAL A 160 7.27 19.49 -12.41
N SER A 161 7.09 18.35 -11.76
CA SER A 161 7.87 17.99 -10.59
C SER A 161 9.10 17.18 -10.99
N LEU A 162 10.17 17.37 -10.26
CA LEU A 162 11.45 16.70 -10.39
C LEU A 162 11.81 16.09 -9.04
N GLY A 163 12.15 14.80 -9.02
CA GLY A 163 12.49 14.08 -7.80
C GLY A 163 11.56 12.90 -7.55
N GLY A 164 12.08 11.88 -6.85
CA GLY A 164 11.38 10.62 -6.70
C GLY A 164 11.54 9.70 -7.91
N HIS A 165 10.73 8.64 -7.96
CA HIS A 165 10.77 7.64 -9.04
C HIS A 165 10.04 8.10 -10.32
N ASP A 166 9.01 8.93 -10.15
CA ASP A 166 8.14 9.36 -11.25
C ASP A 166 7.99 10.88 -11.26
N ASN A 167 8.12 11.50 -12.42
CA ASN A 167 7.87 12.92 -12.61
C ASN A 167 6.37 13.16 -12.81
N MET A 168 5.85 14.23 -12.19
CA MET A 168 4.47 14.65 -12.37
C MET A 168 4.40 15.87 -13.25
N VAL A 169 3.40 15.96 -14.09
CA VAL A 169 3.12 17.11 -14.94
C VAL A 169 1.68 17.56 -14.71
N ASN A 170 1.48 18.86 -14.60
CA ASN A 170 0.15 19.45 -14.64
C ASN A 170 0.06 20.58 -15.66
N ALA A 171 -1.15 20.81 -16.16
CA ALA A 171 -1.49 22.00 -16.92
C ALA A 171 -2.92 22.41 -16.57
N GLY A 172 -3.18 23.69 -16.54
CA GLY A 172 -4.50 24.18 -16.15
C GLY A 172 -4.79 25.57 -16.68
N VAL A 173 -6.07 25.91 -16.62
CA VAL A 173 -6.61 27.22 -16.95
C VAL A 173 -7.36 27.76 -15.74
N SER A 174 -7.09 28.98 -15.36
CA SER A 174 -7.88 29.69 -14.35
C SER A 174 -8.61 30.85 -14.99
N TYR A 175 -9.89 30.99 -14.67
CA TYR A 175 -10.73 32.05 -15.19
C TYR A 175 -11.55 32.72 -14.09
N LYS A 176 -11.54 34.06 -14.07
CA LYS A 176 -12.32 34.85 -13.12
C LYS A 176 -13.70 35.18 -13.72
N PHE A 177 -14.74 34.84 -12.98
CA PHE A 177 -16.13 35.17 -13.34
C PHE A 177 -16.61 36.40 -12.55
N GLY A 178 -17.51 37.14 -13.13
CA GLY A 178 -18.21 38.25 -12.52
C GLY A 178 -17.61 39.62 -12.86
N THR A 179 -18.52 40.59 -12.97
CA THR A 179 -18.19 41.99 -13.10
C THR A 179 -18.90 42.74 -12.00
N SER A 180 -18.17 43.42 -11.11
CA SER A 180 -18.77 44.39 -10.16
C SER A 180 -18.97 45.75 -10.84
N ASP A 181 -20.00 46.48 -10.44
CA ASP A 181 -20.24 47.83 -10.96
C ASP A 181 -19.08 48.78 -10.58
N ALA A 182 -18.45 48.53 -9.42
CA ALA A 182 -17.22 49.21 -9.02
C ALA A 182 -16.08 48.99 -10.03
N LYS A 183 -15.92 47.78 -10.56
CA LYS A 183 -14.90 47.47 -11.58
C LYS A 183 -15.22 48.11 -12.95
N LYS A 184 -16.49 48.27 -13.29
CA LYS A 184 -16.90 49.00 -14.51
C LYS A 184 -16.59 50.48 -14.44
N ALA A 185 -16.64 51.07 -13.27
CA ALA A 185 -16.37 52.47 -13.02
C ALA A 185 -14.88 52.85 -13.09
N ILE A 186 -13.98 51.85 -13.00
CA ILE A 186 -12.53 52.09 -13.07
C ILE A 186 -12.14 52.52 -14.50
N PRO A 187 -11.47 53.68 -14.68
CA PRO A 187 -10.97 54.13 -16.00
C PRO A 187 -10.08 53.06 -16.66
N ALA A 188 -10.16 52.93 -17.99
CA ALA A 188 -9.46 51.90 -18.74
C ALA A 188 -7.95 51.84 -18.49
N ARG A 189 -7.30 53.00 -18.26
CA ARG A 189 -5.88 53.13 -17.94
C ARG A 189 -5.45 52.46 -16.64
N TYR A 190 -6.40 52.21 -15.71
CA TYR A 190 -6.14 51.52 -14.42
C TYR A 190 -6.66 50.08 -14.38
N LYS A 191 -7.38 49.61 -15.43
CA LYS A 191 -7.90 48.27 -15.51
C LYS A 191 -6.82 47.22 -15.79
N ALA A 192 -5.68 47.65 -16.28
CA ALA A 192 -4.63 46.78 -16.78
C ALA A 192 -3.55 46.41 -15.73
N GLY A 193 -3.60 46.98 -14.55
CA GLY A 193 -2.67 46.70 -13.47
C GLY A 193 -3.30 45.96 -12.29
N PRO A 194 -2.52 45.46 -11.34
CA PRO A 194 -3.05 45.12 -10.05
C PRO A 194 -3.82 46.32 -9.52
N ILE A 195 -5.03 46.10 -8.97
CA ILE A 195 -5.74 47.12 -8.24
C ILE A 195 -4.91 47.40 -6.99
N SER A 196 -3.80 48.08 -7.20
CA SER A 196 -2.93 48.50 -6.12
C SER A 196 -3.59 49.64 -5.38
N SER A 197 -3.23 49.78 -4.13
CA SER A 197 -3.59 50.79 -3.14
C SER A 197 -3.68 52.25 -3.62
N ALA A 198 -3.51 52.57 -4.89
CA ALA A 198 -3.68 53.92 -5.45
C ALA A 198 -5.15 54.30 -5.70
N TYR A 199 -6.11 53.42 -5.41
CA TYR A 199 -7.55 53.66 -5.59
C TYR A 199 -8.37 53.41 -4.33
N VAL A 200 -7.72 53.20 -3.16
CA VAL A 200 -8.39 53.14 -1.86
C VAL A 200 -8.20 54.45 -1.13
#